data_c1f6a5f7468ae2fa0cfdb2202852d45e
#
_entry.id   c1f6a5f7468ae2fa0cfdb2202852d45e
#
_cell.length_a   1.000
_cell.length_b   1.000
_cell.length_c   1.000
_cell.angle_alpha   90.00
_cell.angle_beta   90.00
_cell.angle_gamma   90.00
#
_symmetry.space_group_name_H-M   'P 1'
#
loop_
_entity.id
_entity.type
_entity.pdbx_description
1 polymer ?
#
loop_
_entity_poly.entity_id
_entity_poly.type
_entity_poly.pdbx_seq_one_letter_code
_entity_poly.pdbx_strand_id
1 'polypeptide(L)'
;MTAVTSPLEALPGGTSAASLQAAEAGLAWWTDAIIYQIYPRSFTDANGDGIGDLPGIASRLPYLKRLGVDALWLSPFYQSPQADAGYDVADYRAVDPLFGTLEDFDRLLHEAHGLGIKVIVDLVPNHSSDEHAWFQAALKSPPGSPERARYLFRDGRGANGELPPNNWQSVFGDQAWSRAPGDRQWYLHLFDSKQPDLNWDNPQVRAEFEEVLRFWLDRGVDGFRVDVAHGLVKDAELPDAEHRKENGVLVGPMWDQDGVHEIYRTWRRILDEYPGERMMVAEAVVGPTPGRTTSAPTRCSKRSISTTCCSKAGKRRPSGTSSTPRWPCRPRWTRRPPG
;
A
#
# COMPACT_ATOMS: atom_id res chain seq x y z
N MET A 1 -23.24 45.10 -38.33
CA MET A 1 -22.47 44.51 -37.19
C MET A 1 -22.99 43.11 -36.97
N THR A 2 -22.36 42.17 -37.61
CA THR A 2 -22.71 40.73 -37.58
C THR A 2 -21.73 40.02 -36.65
N ALA A 3 -22.26 39.51 -35.55
CA ALA A 3 -21.47 38.71 -34.60
C ALA A 3 -21.24 37.29 -35.17
N VAL A 4 -19.98 36.92 -35.35
CA VAL A 4 -19.58 35.58 -35.75
C VAL A 4 -19.37 34.80 -34.45
N THR A 5 -20.28 33.90 -34.16
CA THR A 5 -20.11 32.86 -33.13
C THR A 5 -19.43 31.66 -33.77
N SER A 6 -18.17 31.41 -33.43
CA SER A 6 -17.49 30.16 -33.77
C SER A 6 -17.93 29.06 -32.79
N PRO A 7 -18.24 27.85 -33.29
CA PRO A 7 -18.46 26.72 -32.41
C PRO A 7 -17.11 26.21 -31.88
N LEU A 8 -17.01 26.02 -30.58
CA LEU A 8 -15.95 25.21 -29.95
C LEU A 8 -16.16 23.77 -30.40
N GLU A 9 -15.38 23.29 -31.36
CA GLU A 9 -15.27 21.87 -31.66
C GLU A 9 -14.71 21.12 -30.45
N ALA A 10 -15.48 20.16 -29.97
CA ALA A 10 -15.03 19.20 -28.97
C ALA A 10 -13.88 18.37 -29.56
N LEU A 11 -12.69 18.52 -29.01
CA LEU A 11 -11.56 17.65 -29.30
C LEU A 11 -11.86 16.24 -28.79
N PRO A 12 -11.69 15.18 -29.61
CA PRO A 12 -11.81 13.80 -29.16
C PRO A 12 -10.74 13.53 -28.09
N GLY A 13 -11.08 12.75 -27.08
CA GLY A 13 -10.22 12.40 -25.94
C GLY A 13 -8.85 11.89 -26.41
N GLY A 14 -7.87 12.77 -26.44
CA GLY A 14 -6.52 12.46 -26.88
C GLY A 14 -5.76 11.70 -25.79
N THR A 15 -5.30 10.52 -26.12
CA THR A 15 -4.19 9.85 -25.44
C THR A 15 -3.03 10.85 -25.36
N SER A 16 -2.33 10.95 -24.21
CA SER A 16 -1.20 11.89 -24.10
C SER A 16 -0.12 11.54 -25.14
N ALA A 17 0.62 12.55 -25.61
CA ALA A 17 1.69 12.30 -26.58
C ALA A 17 2.72 11.29 -26.05
N ALA A 18 2.97 11.28 -24.73
CA ALA A 18 3.84 10.30 -24.08
C ALA A 18 3.26 8.87 -24.14
N SER A 19 1.95 8.70 -23.96
CA SER A 19 1.28 7.40 -24.10
C SER A 19 1.32 6.86 -25.53
N LEU A 20 1.25 7.74 -26.54
CA LEU A 20 1.38 7.35 -27.94
C LEU A 20 2.82 6.95 -28.28
N GLN A 21 3.82 7.70 -27.81
CA GLN A 21 5.24 7.36 -27.99
C GLN A 21 5.63 6.07 -27.27
N ALA A 22 5.10 5.82 -26.06
CA ALA A 22 5.32 4.58 -25.33
C ALA A 22 4.71 3.37 -26.04
N ALA A 23 3.52 3.51 -26.62
CA ALA A 23 2.87 2.47 -27.43
C ALA A 23 3.65 2.15 -28.71
N GLU A 24 4.20 3.16 -29.38
CA GLU A 24 5.05 2.99 -30.57
C GLU A 24 6.41 2.32 -30.24
N ALA A 25 6.96 2.58 -29.06
CA ALA A 25 8.21 1.96 -28.58
C ALA A 25 8.03 0.56 -27.99
N GLY A 26 6.78 0.06 -27.84
CA GLY A 26 6.47 -1.19 -27.15
C GLY A 26 6.81 -1.16 -25.66
N LEU A 27 6.83 0.03 -25.04
CA LEU A 27 7.05 0.24 -23.63
C LEU A 27 5.74 0.08 -22.85
N ALA A 28 5.84 -0.44 -21.64
CA ALA A 28 4.69 -0.55 -20.74
C ALA A 28 4.17 0.85 -20.36
N TRP A 29 2.86 1.02 -20.23
CA TRP A 29 2.20 2.32 -20.00
C TRP A 29 2.71 3.07 -18.76
N TRP A 30 3.22 2.36 -17.78
CA TRP A 30 3.74 2.98 -16.53
C TRP A 30 5.17 3.50 -16.63
N THR A 31 5.87 3.27 -17.74
CA THR A 31 7.28 3.63 -17.88
C THR A 31 7.50 5.14 -17.76
N ASP A 32 6.60 5.93 -18.35
CA ASP A 32 6.64 7.38 -18.36
C ASP A 32 5.40 8.03 -17.73
N ALA A 33 4.55 7.21 -17.07
CA ALA A 33 3.28 7.66 -16.51
C ALA A 33 3.46 8.59 -15.32
N ILE A 34 2.67 9.64 -15.27
CA ILE A 34 2.49 10.49 -14.09
C ILE A 34 1.39 9.86 -13.23
N ILE A 35 1.79 9.29 -12.10
CA ILE A 35 0.89 8.66 -11.13
C ILE A 35 0.58 9.67 -10.03
N TYR A 36 -0.70 10.01 -9.86
CA TYR A 36 -1.18 10.93 -8.85
C TYR A 36 -1.80 10.18 -7.69
N GLN A 37 -1.20 10.31 -6.50
CA GLN A 37 -1.76 9.71 -5.28
C GLN A 37 -2.97 10.51 -4.80
N ILE A 38 -4.04 9.81 -4.51
CA ILE A 38 -5.25 10.35 -3.87
C ILE A 38 -5.43 9.67 -2.51
N TYR A 39 -5.47 10.48 -1.45
CA TYR A 39 -5.96 10.06 -0.15
C TYR A 39 -7.46 10.37 -0.11
N PRO A 40 -8.36 9.36 -0.23
CA PRO A 40 -9.79 9.60 -0.40
C PRO A 40 -10.38 10.54 0.63
N ARG A 41 -10.08 10.29 1.91
CA ARG A 41 -10.60 11.01 3.08
C ARG A 41 -10.46 12.54 3.01
N SER A 42 -9.42 13.07 2.35
CA SER A 42 -9.12 14.50 2.33
C SER A 42 -9.15 15.12 0.94
N PHE A 43 -9.54 14.39 -0.11
CA PHE A 43 -9.42 14.88 -1.47
C PHE A 43 -10.61 15.75 -1.90
N THR A 44 -11.81 15.18 -1.92
CA THR A 44 -13.04 15.91 -2.29
C THR A 44 -14.23 15.23 -1.65
N ASP A 45 -15.03 15.98 -0.92
CA ASP A 45 -16.26 15.60 -0.28
C ASP A 45 -17.44 15.92 -1.21
N ALA A 46 -18.21 14.92 -1.62
CA ALA A 46 -19.36 15.09 -2.50
C ALA A 46 -20.69 15.16 -1.74
N ASN A 47 -20.76 14.57 -0.55
CA ASN A 47 -21.98 14.48 0.25
C ASN A 47 -22.10 15.58 1.32
N GLY A 48 -21.01 16.32 1.62
CA GLY A 48 -20.98 17.45 2.53
C GLY A 48 -20.81 17.07 3.99
N ASP A 49 -20.31 15.88 4.30
CA ASP A 49 -20.11 15.40 5.67
C ASP A 49 -18.73 15.77 6.27
N GLY A 50 -17.86 16.40 5.47
CA GLY A 50 -16.51 16.81 5.86
C GLY A 50 -15.45 15.74 5.58
N ILE A 51 -15.82 14.60 4.99
CA ILE A 51 -14.93 13.50 4.61
C ILE A 51 -14.97 13.33 3.09
N GLY A 52 -13.79 13.27 2.44
CA GLY A 52 -13.73 13.02 1.02
C GLY A 52 -14.13 11.58 0.68
N ASP A 53 -14.72 11.39 -0.51
CA ASP A 53 -15.34 10.15 -0.93
C ASP A 53 -15.07 9.79 -2.40
N LEU A 54 -15.42 8.58 -2.83
CA LEU A 54 -15.25 8.10 -4.21
C LEU A 54 -16.04 8.93 -5.23
N PRO A 55 -17.30 9.32 -4.98
CA PRO A 55 -18.03 10.25 -5.84
C PRO A 55 -17.33 11.61 -6.00
N GLY A 56 -16.75 12.13 -4.92
CA GLY A 56 -15.96 13.34 -4.94
C GLY A 56 -14.72 13.21 -5.82
N ILE A 57 -14.01 12.08 -5.73
CA ILE A 57 -12.87 11.79 -6.61
C ILE A 57 -13.34 11.76 -8.07
N ALA A 58 -14.43 11.06 -8.37
CA ALA A 58 -15.00 10.98 -9.72
C ALA A 58 -15.29 12.36 -10.30
N SER A 59 -15.86 13.27 -9.51
CA SER A 59 -16.15 14.64 -9.90
C SER A 59 -14.90 15.45 -10.34
N ARG A 60 -13.71 15.04 -9.89
CA ARG A 60 -12.43 15.70 -10.19
C ARG A 60 -11.65 15.06 -11.33
N LEU A 61 -12.09 13.96 -11.90
CA LEU A 61 -11.41 13.30 -13.02
C LEU A 61 -11.12 14.22 -14.20
N PRO A 62 -12.08 15.09 -14.64
CA PRO A 62 -11.79 16.03 -15.73
C PRO A 62 -10.68 17.04 -15.39
N TYR A 63 -10.55 17.44 -14.13
CA TYR A 63 -9.46 18.30 -13.69
C TYR A 63 -8.13 17.55 -13.73
N LEU A 64 -8.08 16.32 -13.20
CA LEU A 64 -6.86 15.48 -13.19
C LEU A 64 -6.40 15.17 -14.61
N LYS A 65 -7.33 14.92 -15.55
CA LYS A 65 -7.00 14.75 -16.96
C LYS A 65 -6.35 15.99 -17.58
N ARG A 66 -6.91 17.19 -17.31
CA ARG A 66 -6.31 18.45 -17.77
C ARG A 66 -4.94 18.73 -17.14
N LEU A 67 -4.71 18.25 -15.92
CA LEU A 67 -3.42 18.33 -15.23
C LEU A 67 -2.35 17.45 -15.88
N GLY A 68 -2.75 16.47 -16.72
CA GLY A 68 -1.85 15.56 -17.41
C GLY A 68 -1.53 14.30 -16.61
N VAL A 69 -2.42 13.91 -15.68
CA VAL A 69 -2.29 12.67 -14.90
C VAL A 69 -2.62 11.48 -15.80
N ASP A 70 -1.77 10.46 -15.80
CA ASP A 70 -1.92 9.21 -16.54
C ASP A 70 -2.56 8.11 -15.71
N ALA A 71 -2.30 8.10 -14.39
CA ALA A 71 -2.85 7.12 -13.48
C ALA A 71 -3.17 7.73 -12.12
N LEU A 72 -4.20 7.22 -11.46
CA LEU A 72 -4.51 7.48 -10.05
C LEU A 72 -4.00 6.32 -9.20
N TRP A 73 -3.39 6.63 -8.07
CA TRP A 73 -3.18 5.69 -6.98
C TRP A 73 -4.08 6.09 -5.83
N LEU A 74 -5.07 5.25 -5.54
CA LEU A 74 -5.98 5.43 -4.40
C LEU A 74 -5.36 4.80 -3.16
N SER A 75 -5.10 5.60 -2.11
CA SER A 75 -4.79 5.09 -0.77
C SER A 75 -5.97 4.26 -0.26
N PRO A 76 -5.81 3.40 0.78
CA PRO A 76 -6.83 2.45 1.18
C PRO A 76 -8.20 3.10 1.39
N PHE A 77 -9.20 2.50 0.76
CA PHE A 77 -10.62 2.87 0.86
C PHE A 77 -11.49 1.67 1.26
N TYR A 78 -10.84 0.59 1.64
CA TYR A 78 -11.46 -0.64 2.12
C TYR A 78 -12.14 -0.45 3.46
N GLN A 79 -13.07 -1.36 3.79
CA GLN A 79 -13.69 -1.35 5.11
C GLN A 79 -12.62 -1.44 6.20
N SER A 80 -12.62 -0.47 7.11
CA SER A 80 -11.60 -0.29 8.14
C SER A 80 -12.17 0.43 9.36
N PRO A 81 -11.82 0.07 10.60
CA PRO A 81 -12.12 0.87 11.78
C PRO A 81 -11.30 2.17 11.85
N GLN A 82 -10.44 2.44 10.87
CA GLN A 82 -9.68 3.68 10.71
C GLN A 82 -8.68 3.97 11.84
N ALA A 83 -8.17 2.93 12.49
CA ALA A 83 -7.15 3.07 13.53
C ALA A 83 -5.82 3.59 12.96
N ASP A 84 -5.50 3.18 11.72
CA ASP A 84 -4.36 3.67 10.94
C ASP A 84 -4.82 4.22 9.57
N ALA A 85 -5.84 5.07 9.59
CA ALA A 85 -6.28 5.83 8.43
C ALA A 85 -6.61 4.96 7.18
N GLY A 86 -7.11 3.74 7.39
CA GLY A 86 -7.50 2.79 6.36
C GLY A 86 -6.49 1.67 6.10
N TYR A 87 -5.25 1.77 6.63
CA TYR A 87 -4.27 0.70 6.52
C TYR A 87 -4.54 -0.49 7.47
N ASP A 88 -5.45 -0.35 8.41
CA ASP A 88 -6.02 -1.41 9.24
C ASP A 88 -7.27 -2.01 8.56
N VAL A 89 -7.07 -2.86 7.54
CA VAL A 89 -8.13 -3.38 6.68
C VAL A 89 -8.93 -4.47 7.37
N ALA A 90 -10.25 -4.29 7.50
CA ALA A 90 -11.17 -5.28 8.06
C ALA A 90 -11.81 -6.18 6.99
N ASP A 91 -12.00 -5.67 5.75
CA ASP A 91 -12.43 -6.44 4.59
C ASP A 91 -11.80 -5.87 3.32
N TYR A 92 -10.96 -6.70 2.65
CA TYR A 92 -10.25 -6.31 1.43
C TYR A 92 -11.13 -6.24 0.17
N ARG A 93 -12.37 -6.71 0.23
CA ARG A 93 -13.31 -6.75 -0.91
C ARG A 93 -14.51 -5.82 -0.72
N ALA A 94 -14.55 -5.05 0.35
CA ALA A 94 -15.58 -4.07 0.63
C ALA A 94 -15.03 -2.64 0.61
N VAL A 95 -15.83 -1.69 0.15
CA VAL A 95 -15.57 -0.26 0.31
C VAL A 95 -16.07 0.17 1.69
N ASP A 96 -15.28 0.97 2.39
CA ASP A 96 -15.71 1.57 3.64
C ASP A 96 -16.89 2.52 3.38
N PRO A 97 -18.01 2.40 4.12
CA PRO A 97 -19.17 3.30 3.98
C PRO A 97 -18.83 4.79 4.09
N LEU A 98 -17.71 5.14 4.73
CA LEU A 98 -17.21 6.52 4.77
C LEU A 98 -16.86 7.06 3.38
N PHE A 99 -16.46 6.18 2.45
CA PHE A 99 -15.98 6.57 1.13
C PHE A 99 -16.97 6.27 0.02
N GLY A 100 -18.05 5.55 0.30
CA GLY A 100 -19.09 5.18 -0.65
C GLY A 100 -19.34 3.68 -0.74
N THR A 101 -19.65 3.20 -1.93
CA THR A 101 -20.00 1.80 -2.20
C THR A 101 -19.11 1.18 -3.28
N LEU A 102 -19.22 -0.13 -3.50
CA LEU A 102 -18.56 -0.80 -4.62
C LEU A 102 -19.05 -0.25 -5.97
N GLU A 103 -20.33 0.11 -6.07
CA GLU A 103 -20.90 0.73 -7.28
C GLU A 103 -20.31 2.12 -7.54
N ASP A 104 -20.01 2.88 -6.48
CA ASP A 104 -19.30 4.16 -6.59
C ASP A 104 -17.87 3.96 -7.11
N PHE A 105 -17.20 2.91 -6.64
CA PHE A 105 -15.88 2.54 -7.16
C PHE A 105 -15.94 2.12 -8.63
N ASP A 106 -16.89 1.26 -9.00
CA ASP A 106 -17.06 0.79 -10.38
C ASP A 106 -17.34 1.98 -11.32
N ARG A 107 -18.15 2.96 -10.87
CA ARG A 107 -18.41 4.19 -11.61
C ARG A 107 -17.15 5.04 -11.76
N LEU A 108 -16.40 5.27 -10.67
CA LEU A 108 -15.14 5.99 -10.70
C LEU A 108 -14.18 5.36 -11.71
N LEU A 109 -14.02 4.04 -11.67
CA LEU A 109 -13.15 3.29 -12.56
C LEU A 109 -13.56 3.44 -14.02
N HIS A 110 -14.86 3.28 -14.31
CA HIS A 110 -15.42 3.45 -15.66
C HIS A 110 -15.17 4.87 -16.20
N GLU A 111 -15.44 5.91 -15.41
CA GLU A 111 -15.22 7.30 -15.80
C GLU A 111 -13.74 7.63 -16.00
N ALA A 112 -12.85 7.11 -15.13
CA ALA A 112 -11.40 7.27 -15.26
C ALA A 112 -10.90 6.65 -16.58
N HIS A 113 -11.32 5.41 -16.88
CA HIS A 113 -10.99 4.74 -18.13
C HIS A 113 -11.54 5.48 -19.36
N GLY A 114 -12.76 6.05 -19.29
CA GLY A 114 -13.34 6.88 -20.34
C GLY A 114 -12.51 8.12 -20.67
N LEU A 115 -11.74 8.61 -19.72
CA LEU A 115 -10.78 9.71 -19.86
C LEU A 115 -9.36 9.23 -20.19
N GLY A 116 -9.12 7.94 -20.30
CA GLY A 116 -7.79 7.34 -20.50
C GLY A 116 -6.88 7.49 -19.29
N ILE A 117 -7.45 7.53 -18.07
CA ILE A 117 -6.72 7.53 -16.81
C ILE A 117 -6.76 6.10 -16.22
N LYS A 118 -5.61 5.57 -15.85
CA LYS A 118 -5.46 4.28 -15.20
C LYS A 118 -5.75 4.39 -13.70
N VAL A 119 -6.18 3.29 -13.07
CA VAL A 119 -6.45 3.25 -11.62
C VAL A 119 -5.65 2.14 -10.95
N ILE A 120 -4.86 2.54 -9.95
CA ILE A 120 -4.06 1.67 -9.08
C ILE A 120 -4.68 1.75 -7.69
N VAL A 121 -4.91 0.59 -7.08
CA VAL A 121 -5.39 0.51 -5.70
C VAL A 121 -4.28 0.07 -4.75
N ASP A 122 -4.36 0.53 -3.50
CA ASP A 122 -3.43 0.10 -2.46
C ASP A 122 -3.75 -1.34 -2.04
N LEU A 123 -2.75 -2.16 -1.81
CA LEU A 123 -2.88 -3.51 -1.26
C LEU A 123 -2.06 -3.56 0.03
N VAL A 124 -2.69 -3.90 1.14
CA VAL A 124 -2.07 -3.93 2.48
C VAL A 124 -1.92 -5.38 2.94
N PRO A 125 -0.90 -6.12 2.47
CA PRO A 125 -0.84 -7.56 2.70
C PRO A 125 -0.04 -7.99 3.93
N ASN A 126 0.69 -7.07 4.59
CA ASN A 126 1.50 -7.44 5.76
C ASN A 126 0.64 -7.81 6.98
N HIS A 127 -0.46 -7.12 7.18
CA HIS A 127 -1.33 -7.22 8.35
C HIS A 127 -2.78 -6.98 7.97
N SER A 128 -3.71 -7.31 8.84
CA SER A 128 -5.11 -6.92 8.74
C SER A 128 -5.50 -6.05 9.94
N SER A 129 -6.73 -5.53 9.96
CA SER A 129 -7.32 -4.99 11.19
C SER A 129 -7.49 -6.09 12.24
N ASP A 130 -7.44 -5.71 13.52
CA ASP A 130 -7.87 -6.55 14.62
C ASP A 130 -9.39 -6.86 14.55
N GLU A 131 -10.17 -6.07 13.82
CA GLU A 131 -11.59 -6.32 13.53
C GLU A 131 -11.83 -7.25 12.34
N HIS A 132 -10.79 -7.63 11.59
CA HIS A 132 -10.92 -8.57 10.49
C HIS A 132 -11.48 -9.91 10.98
N ALA A 133 -12.43 -10.50 10.24
CA ALA A 133 -13.14 -11.72 10.62
C ALA A 133 -12.18 -12.87 10.97
N TRP A 134 -11.07 -12.99 10.27
CA TRP A 134 -10.06 -14.01 10.55
C TRP A 134 -9.36 -13.82 11.90
N PHE A 135 -9.01 -12.57 12.25
CA PHE A 135 -8.36 -12.31 13.52
C PHE A 135 -9.33 -12.50 14.70
N GLN A 136 -10.58 -12.09 14.52
CA GLN A 136 -11.63 -12.31 15.51
C GLN A 136 -11.91 -13.83 15.72
N ALA A 137 -11.82 -14.64 14.67
CA ALA A 137 -11.89 -16.09 14.78
C ALA A 137 -10.63 -16.66 15.48
N ALA A 138 -9.44 -16.17 15.14
CA ALA A 138 -8.19 -16.60 15.77
C ALA A 138 -8.17 -16.35 17.28
N LEU A 139 -8.67 -15.21 17.75
CA LEU A 139 -8.77 -14.90 19.17
C LEU A 139 -9.71 -15.84 19.95
N LYS A 140 -10.74 -16.36 19.27
CA LYS A 140 -11.73 -17.29 19.87
C LYS A 140 -11.32 -18.76 19.78
N SER A 141 -10.28 -19.07 19.01
CA SER A 141 -9.83 -20.43 18.74
C SER A 141 -8.65 -20.82 19.63
N PRO A 142 -8.46 -22.12 19.96
CA PRO A 142 -7.36 -22.55 20.80
C PRO A 142 -5.99 -22.43 20.09
N PRO A 143 -4.88 -22.40 20.86
CA PRO A 143 -3.54 -22.52 20.30
C PRO A 143 -3.39 -23.71 19.34
N GLY A 144 -2.69 -23.51 18.22
CA GLY A 144 -2.48 -24.53 17.19
C GLY A 144 -3.65 -24.73 16.23
N SER A 145 -4.76 -24.00 16.38
CA SER A 145 -5.88 -24.07 15.45
C SER A 145 -5.55 -23.48 14.07
N PRO A 146 -6.25 -23.91 12.99
CA PRO A 146 -6.11 -23.33 11.66
C PRO A 146 -6.39 -21.82 11.62
N GLU A 147 -7.30 -21.32 12.45
CA GLU A 147 -7.63 -19.89 12.54
C GLU A 147 -6.45 -19.09 13.04
N ARG A 148 -5.76 -19.56 14.12
CA ARG A 148 -4.54 -18.91 14.64
C ARG A 148 -3.37 -19.02 13.68
N ALA A 149 -3.28 -20.11 12.92
CA ALA A 149 -2.19 -20.31 11.98
C ALA A 149 -2.15 -19.27 10.85
N ARG A 150 -3.24 -18.50 10.64
CA ARG A 150 -3.30 -17.39 9.66
C ARG A 150 -2.53 -16.15 10.13
N TYR A 151 -2.23 -16.05 11.41
CA TYR A 151 -1.48 -14.97 12.02
C TYR A 151 -0.25 -15.52 12.75
N LEU A 152 0.65 -14.65 13.14
CA LEU A 152 1.85 -15.04 13.88
C LEU A 152 1.57 -15.03 15.38
N PHE A 153 1.09 -16.15 15.90
CA PHE A 153 0.94 -16.40 17.34
C PHE A 153 2.10 -17.22 17.88
N ARG A 154 2.65 -16.86 19.01
CA ARG A 154 3.72 -17.59 19.70
C ARG A 154 3.50 -17.58 21.22
N ASP A 155 3.97 -18.62 21.88
CA ASP A 155 3.98 -18.67 23.33
C ASP A 155 4.95 -17.61 23.88
N GLY A 156 4.55 -16.92 24.93
CA GLY A 156 5.43 -15.99 25.62
C GLY A 156 6.56 -16.70 26.36
N ARG A 157 7.65 -15.98 26.59
CA ARG A 157 8.77 -16.41 27.45
C ARG A 157 8.42 -16.23 28.93
N GLY A 158 9.22 -16.85 29.79
CA GLY A 158 8.98 -16.86 31.23
C GLY A 158 8.11 -18.04 31.68
N ALA A 159 8.03 -18.27 33.01
CA ALA A 159 7.35 -19.44 33.58
C ALA A 159 5.84 -19.48 33.27
N ASN A 160 5.23 -18.30 33.12
CA ASN A 160 3.80 -18.12 32.84
C ASN A 160 3.52 -17.50 31.50
N GLY A 161 4.53 -17.39 30.60
CA GLY A 161 4.39 -16.72 29.30
C GLY A 161 4.18 -15.20 29.43
N GLU A 162 4.69 -14.60 30.49
CA GLU A 162 4.51 -13.18 30.82
C GLU A 162 5.38 -12.22 29.99
N LEU A 163 6.42 -12.74 29.34
CA LEU A 163 7.31 -11.97 28.48
C LEU A 163 7.00 -12.24 27.00
N PRO A 164 7.20 -11.26 26.09
CA PRO A 164 6.99 -11.48 24.67
C PRO A 164 7.93 -12.56 24.10
N PRO A 165 7.58 -13.18 22.96
CA PRO A 165 8.38 -14.24 22.32
C PRO A 165 9.81 -13.83 21.96
N ASN A 166 10.00 -12.57 21.58
CA ASN A 166 11.30 -11.96 21.29
C ASN A 166 11.29 -10.46 21.64
N ASN A 167 12.37 -9.76 21.33
CA ASN A 167 12.53 -8.34 21.65
C ASN A 167 12.11 -7.39 20.53
N TRP A 168 11.38 -7.85 19.50
CA TRP A 168 11.04 -7.00 18.36
C TRP A 168 10.23 -5.78 18.77
N GLN A 169 10.52 -4.66 18.09
CA GLN A 169 9.83 -3.39 18.28
C GLN A 169 8.94 -3.08 17.07
N SER A 170 7.79 -2.50 17.36
CA SER A 170 6.90 -1.93 16.36
C SER A 170 7.57 -0.75 15.66
N VAL A 171 7.18 -0.51 14.42
CA VAL A 171 7.59 0.70 13.67
C VAL A 171 7.16 1.97 14.39
N PHE A 172 6.11 1.92 15.20
CA PHE A 172 5.60 3.04 16.01
C PHE A 172 6.32 3.20 17.36
N GLY A 173 7.27 2.30 17.70
CA GLY A 173 8.20 2.50 18.81
C GLY A 173 7.98 1.64 20.06
N ASP A 174 6.83 0.98 20.19
CA ASP A 174 6.52 0.05 21.26
C ASP A 174 6.99 -1.38 20.92
N GLN A 175 6.76 -2.34 21.83
CA GLN A 175 7.03 -3.74 21.51
C GLN A 175 6.10 -4.24 20.41
N ALA A 176 6.60 -5.13 19.53
CA ALA A 176 5.85 -5.66 18.40
C ALA A 176 4.93 -6.84 18.74
N TRP A 177 4.76 -7.16 20.00
CA TRP A 177 3.95 -8.28 20.46
C TRP A 177 2.92 -7.84 21.49
N SER A 178 1.68 -8.26 21.29
CA SER A 178 0.59 -8.10 22.25
C SER A 178 0.06 -9.44 22.70
N ARG A 179 -0.20 -9.55 24.02
CA ARG A 179 -0.74 -10.79 24.59
C ARG A 179 -2.19 -10.97 24.16
N ALA A 180 -2.54 -12.16 23.66
CA ALA A 180 -3.91 -12.46 23.34
C ALA A 180 -4.79 -12.48 24.61
N PRO A 181 -5.98 -11.89 24.61
CA PRO A 181 -6.84 -11.83 25.77
C PRO A 181 -7.13 -13.21 26.37
N GLY A 182 -6.85 -13.39 27.68
CA GLY A 182 -7.13 -14.64 28.38
C GLY A 182 -6.21 -15.81 28.03
N ASP A 183 -5.12 -15.59 27.30
CA ASP A 183 -4.24 -16.61 26.77
C ASP A 183 -2.79 -16.42 27.22
N ARG A 184 -1.95 -17.44 26.96
CA ARG A 184 -0.50 -17.38 27.16
C ARG A 184 0.23 -16.96 25.88
N GLN A 185 -0.44 -17.03 24.73
CA GLN A 185 0.12 -16.65 23.44
C GLN A 185 0.07 -15.14 23.22
N TRP A 186 1.03 -14.69 22.43
CA TRP A 186 1.18 -13.34 21.95
C TRP A 186 1.04 -13.35 20.42
N TYR A 187 0.45 -12.31 19.86
CA TYR A 187 0.41 -12.10 18.42
C TYR A 187 1.35 -10.98 18.01
N LEU A 188 1.96 -11.14 16.85
CA LEU A 188 2.86 -10.15 16.26
C LEU A 188 2.06 -9.01 15.63
N HIS A 189 2.54 -7.79 15.82
CA HIS A 189 2.11 -6.60 15.07
C HIS A 189 3.32 -5.67 14.87
N LEU A 190 3.87 -5.66 13.66
CA LEU A 190 5.02 -4.78 13.36
C LEU A 190 4.63 -3.31 13.29
N PHE A 191 3.32 -3.01 13.29
CA PHE A 191 2.74 -1.67 13.36
C PHE A 191 1.92 -1.52 14.66
N ASP A 192 0.70 -1.02 14.59
CA ASP A 192 -0.16 -0.90 15.77
C ASP A 192 -0.65 -2.26 16.26
N SER A 193 -0.95 -2.37 17.55
CA SER A 193 -1.56 -3.57 18.14
C SER A 193 -2.92 -3.93 17.52
N LYS A 194 -3.54 -2.98 16.82
CA LYS A 194 -4.74 -3.17 16.01
C LYS A 194 -4.47 -3.68 14.59
N GLN A 195 -3.20 -3.95 14.26
CA GLN A 195 -2.76 -4.39 12.94
C GLN A 195 -1.97 -5.71 13.06
N PRO A 196 -2.63 -6.84 13.43
CA PRO A 196 -1.97 -8.13 13.59
C PRO A 196 -1.37 -8.61 12.27
N ASP A 197 -0.11 -9.05 12.32
CA ASP A 197 0.66 -9.51 11.16
C ASP A 197 0.16 -10.87 10.68
N LEU A 198 -0.08 -10.96 9.37
CA LEU A 198 -0.47 -12.19 8.70
C LEU A 198 0.71 -13.16 8.57
N ASN A 199 0.44 -14.45 8.67
CA ASN A 199 1.43 -15.50 8.49
C ASN A 199 1.51 -15.93 7.02
N TRP A 200 2.47 -15.40 6.29
CA TRP A 200 2.68 -15.69 4.86
C TRP A 200 3.24 -17.07 4.56
N ASP A 201 3.66 -17.84 5.57
CA ASP A 201 3.97 -19.27 5.42
C ASP A 201 2.70 -20.11 5.34
N ASN A 202 1.56 -19.57 5.76
CA ASN A 202 0.27 -20.25 5.68
C ASN A 202 -0.29 -20.20 4.24
N PRO A 203 -0.57 -21.36 3.61
CA PRO A 203 -1.12 -21.38 2.24
C PRO A 203 -2.50 -20.74 2.12
N GLN A 204 -3.31 -20.72 3.20
CA GLN A 204 -4.61 -20.05 3.18
C GLN A 204 -4.47 -18.53 3.05
N VAL A 205 -3.45 -17.93 3.68
CA VAL A 205 -3.16 -16.50 3.54
C VAL A 205 -2.74 -16.19 2.10
N ARG A 206 -1.88 -17.02 1.52
CA ARG A 206 -1.44 -16.86 0.12
C ARG A 206 -2.63 -16.94 -0.83
N ALA A 207 -3.47 -17.98 -0.70
CA ALA A 207 -4.65 -18.15 -1.54
C ALA A 207 -5.65 -17.00 -1.40
N GLU A 208 -5.87 -16.50 -0.18
CA GLU A 208 -6.76 -15.36 0.05
C GLU A 208 -6.32 -14.10 -0.70
N PHE A 209 -5.03 -13.78 -0.66
CA PHE A 209 -4.53 -12.61 -1.38
C PHE A 209 -4.51 -12.80 -2.90
N GLU A 210 -4.41 -14.02 -3.40
CA GLU A 210 -4.63 -14.32 -4.81
C GLU A 210 -6.09 -14.01 -5.22
N GLU A 211 -7.07 -14.38 -4.38
CA GLU A 211 -8.49 -14.06 -4.60
C GLU A 211 -8.77 -12.55 -4.45
N VAL A 212 -8.12 -11.87 -3.52
CA VAL A 212 -8.23 -10.40 -3.40
C VAL A 212 -7.70 -9.71 -4.68
N LEU A 213 -6.57 -10.15 -5.20
CA LEU A 213 -6.04 -9.62 -6.47
C LEU A 213 -7.04 -9.84 -7.61
N ARG A 214 -7.57 -11.06 -7.77
CA ARG A 214 -8.55 -11.39 -8.80
C ARG A 214 -9.81 -10.53 -8.68
N PHE A 215 -10.34 -10.36 -7.46
CA PHE A 215 -11.53 -9.56 -7.21
C PHE A 215 -11.41 -8.12 -7.77
N TRP A 216 -10.27 -7.48 -7.58
CA TRP A 216 -10.05 -6.11 -8.08
C TRP A 216 -9.67 -6.09 -9.56
N LEU A 217 -8.93 -7.09 -10.05
CA LEU A 217 -8.61 -7.23 -11.48
C LEU A 217 -9.86 -7.51 -12.32
N ASP A 218 -10.79 -8.34 -11.85
CA ASP A 218 -12.06 -8.64 -12.51
C ASP A 218 -12.93 -7.37 -12.64
N ARG A 219 -12.81 -6.43 -11.71
CA ARG A 219 -13.44 -5.10 -11.79
C ARG A 219 -12.73 -4.16 -12.77
N GLY A 220 -11.53 -4.49 -13.22
CA GLY A 220 -10.80 -3.71 -14.21
C GLY A 220 -9.69 -2.83 -13.66
N VAL A 221 -9.28 -2.97 -12.40
CA VAL A 221 -8.16 -2.23 -11.81
C VAL A 221 -6.89 -2.46 -12.64
N ASP A 222 -6.15 -1.38 -12.93
CA ASP A 222 -4.95 -1.42 -13.78
C ASP A 222 -3.68 -1.84 -13.04
N GLY A 223 -3.71 -1.87 -11.72
CA GLY A 223 -2.57 -2.29 -10.93
C GLY A 223 -2.74 -2.10 -9.43
N PHE A 224 -1.67 -2.43 -8.71
CA PHE A 224 -1.62 -2.37 -7.26
C PHE A 224 -0.37 -1.63 -6.78
N ARG A 225 -0.51 -0.84 -5.72
CA ARG A 225 0.60 -0.44 -4.86
C ARG A 225 0.61 -1.37 -3.65
N VAL A 226 1.71 -2.06 -3.43
CA VAL A 226 1.84 -3.01 -2.31
C VAL A 226 2.49 -2.32 -1.14
N ASP A 227 1.73 -2.19 -0.07
CA ASP A 227 2.15 -1.64 1.21
C ASP A 227 3.09 -2.60 1.93
N VAL A 228 4.10 -2.06 2.62
CA VAL A 228 5.08 -2.84 3.41
C VAL A 228 5.60 -4.08 2.66
N ALA A 229 5.87 -3.95 1.39
CA ALA A 229 6.16 -5.08 0.49
C ALA A 229 7.35 -5.96 0.93
N HIS A 230 8.25 -5.43 1.73
CA HIS A 230 9.44 -6.12 2.28
C HIS A 230 9.16 -6.85 3.60
N GLY A 231 7.97 -6.69 4.17
CA GLY A 231 7.62 -7.20 5.50
C GLY A 231 6.82 -8.50 5.51
N LEU A 232 6.37 -9.03 4.37
CA LEU A 232 5.43 -10.15 4.34
C LEU A 232 6.00 -11.42 5.00
N VAL A 233 7.22 -11.78 4.67
CA VAL A 233 7.91 -12.95 5.20
C VAL A 233 8.85 -12.52 6.32
N LYS A 234 8.82 -13.25 7.45
CA LYS A 234 9.70 -13.06 8.60
C LYS A 234 10.66 -14.25 8.68
N ASP A 235 11.79 -14.06 9.37
CA ASP A 235 12.66 -15.20 9.71
C ASP A 235 11.84 -16.21 10.55
N ALA A 236 11.85 -17.48 10.12
CA ALA A 236 11.01 -18.54 10.70
C ALA A 236 11.32 -18.80 12.20
N GLU A 237 12.57 -18.60 12.60
CA GLU A 237 13.03 -18.82 13.98
C GLU A 237 12.65 -17.64 14.90
N LEU A 238 12.22 -16.51 14.34
CA LEU A 238 11.87 -15.29 15.05
C LEU A 238 12.92 -14.87 16.11
N PRO A 239 14.22 -14.81 15.76
CA PRO A 239 15.29 -14.52 16.70
C PRO A 239 15.17 -13.12 17.29
N ASP A 240 15.81 -12.87 18.44
CA ASP A 240 15.95 -11.51 18.94
C ASP A 240 16.69 -10.62 17.92
N ALA A 241 16.27 -9.37 17.79
CA ALA A 241 16.83 -8.40 16.85
C ALA A 241 17.81 -7.43 17.55
N GLU A 242 18.81 -6.97 16.81
CA GLU A 242 19.77 -5.97 17.31
C GLU A 242 19.24 -4.53 17.29
N HIS A 243 18.00 -4.29 16.83
CA HIS A 243 17.38 -2.96 16.67
C HIS A 243 18.27 -1.95 15.93
N ARG A 244 19.00 -2.44 14.94
CA ARG A 244 19.96 -1.66 14.17
C ARG A 244 19.26 -0.88 13.04
N LYS A 245 19.68 0.37 12.84
CA LYS A 245 19.31 1.13 11.65
C LYS A 245 20.51 1.26 10.73
N GLU A 246 20.38 0.84 9.50
CA GLU A 246 21.34 1.06 8.43
C GLU A 246 20.84 2.18 7.52
N ASN A 247 21.61 3.26 7.40
CA ASN A 247 21.23 4.44 6.61
C ASN A 247 19.83 5.01 6.98
N GLY A 248 19.43 4.86 8.24
CA GLY A 248 18.12 5.31 8.74
C GLY A 248 16.97 4.33 8.52
N VAL A 249 17.25 3.15 7.95
CA VAL A 249 16.30 2.06 7.71
C VAL A 249 16.41 1.03 8.82
N LEU A 250 15.31 0.62 9.39
CA LEU A 250 15.26 -0.49 10.35
C LEU A 250 15.59 -1.79 9.60
N VAL A 251 16.60 -2.52 10.05
CA VAL A 251 16.99 -3.82 9.51
C VAL A 251 16.82 -4.89 10.59
N GLY A 252 16.48 -6.09 10.19
CA GLY A 252 16.30 -7.18 11.14
C GLY A 252 15.59 -8.38 10.53
N PRO A 253 15.42 -9.44 11.31
CA PRO A 253 14.83 -10.70 10.86
C PRO A 253 13.34 -10.60 10.48
N MET A 254 12.69 -9.47 10.78
CA MET A 254 11.32 -9.18 10.41
C MET A 254 11.16 -8.61 8.99
N TRP A 255 12.26 -8.27 8.30
CA TRP A 255 12.26 -7.55 7.03
C TRP A 255 13.11 -8.24 5.97
N ASP A 256 12.75 -8.02 4.69
CA ASP A 256 13.55 -8.33 3.49
C ASP A 256 14.02 -9.80 3.40
N GLN A 257 13.17 -10.74 3.78
CA GLN A 257 13.43 -12.16 3.65
C GLN A 257 13.24 -12.63 2.20
N ASP A 258 14.13 -13.51 1.70
CA ASP A 258 14.11 -13.97 0.30
C ASP A 258 12.78 -14.62 -0.12
N GLY A 259 12.04 -15.22 0.81
CA GLY A 259 10.75 -15.84 0.55
C GLY A 259 9.69 -14.89 -0.02
N VAL A 260 9.83 -13.58 0.19
CA VAL A 260 8.89 -12.58 -0.34
C VAL A 260 8.86 -12.56 -1.87
N HIS A 261 9.99 -12.84 -2.53
CA HIS A 261 10.08 -12.83 -3.99
C HIS A 261 9.25 -13.93 -4.66
N GLU A 262 9.00 -15.05 -3.98
CA GLU A 262 8.14 -16.11 -4.50
C GLU A 262 6.69 -15.67 -4.53
N ILE A 263 6.23 -14.96 -3.50
CA ILE A 263 4.90 -14.36 -3.44
C ILE A 263 4.69 -13.43 -4.63
N TYR A 264 5.64 -12.53 -4.88
CA TYR A 264 5.53 -11.57 -6.00
C TYR A 264 5.60 -12.22 -7.38
N ARG A 265 6.38 -13.30 -7.54
CA ARG A 265 6.37 -14.08 -8.79
C ARG A 265 5.00 -14.73 -9.05
N THR A 266 4.34 -15.19 -7.99
CA THR A 266 2.98 -15.74 -8.10
C THR A 266 1.97 -14.66 -8.45
N TRP A 267 2.00 -13.52 -7.77
CA TRP A 267 1.14 -12.39 -8.08
C TRP A 267 1.36 -11.85 -9.50
N ARG A 268 2.62 -11.78 -9.95
CA ARG A 268 2.91 -11.37 -11.33
C ARG A 268 2.23 -12.31 -12.35
N ARG A 269 2.25 -13.63 -12.13
CA ARG A 269 1.55 -14.58 -12.99
C ARG A 269 0.05 -14.32 -13.04
N ILE A 270 -0.57 -14.01 -11.91
CA ILE A 270 -1.99 -13.66 -11.85
C ILE A 270 -2.27 -12.40 -12.69
N LEU A 271 -1.47 -11.35 -12.53
CA LEU A 271 -1.65 -10.13 -13.31
C LEU A 271 -1.49 -10.39 -14.82
N ASP A 272 -0.63 -11.34 -15.20
CA ASP A 272 -0.40 -11.72 -16.59
C ASP A 272 -1.55 -12.52 -17.23
N GLU A 273 -2.47 -13.06 -16.44
CA GLU A 273 -3.69 -13.73 -16.91
C GLU A 273 -4.72 -12.72 -17.48
N TYR A 274 -4.61 -11.43 -17.09
CA TYR A 274 -5.59 -10.40 -17.46
C TYR A 274 -5.18 -9.65 -18.72
N PRO A 275 -6.17 -9.30 -19.58
CA PRO A 275 -5.89 -8.58 -20.82
C PRO A 275 -5.36 -7.18 -20.54
N GLY A 276 -4.46 -6.74 -21.42
CA GLY A 276 -3.74 -5.48 -21.26
C GLY A 276 -2.60 -5.60 -20.25
N GLU A 277 -1.93 -4.48 -20.02
CA GLU A 277 -0.79 -4.45 -19.10
C GLU A 277 -1.26 -4.06 -17.70
N ARG A 278 -1.03 -4.95 -16.73
CA ARG A 278 -1.29 -4.71 -15.30
C ARG A 278 0.01 -4.50 -14.57
N MET A 279 0.10 -3.45 -13.74
CA MET A 279 1.31 -3.13 -12.99
C MET A 279 1.19 -3.50 -11.51
N MET A 280 2.35 -3.63 -10.89
CA MET A 280 2.47 -3.67 -9.43
C MET A 280 3.70 -2.86 -9.03
N VAL A 281 3.53 -1.95 -8.07
CA VAL A 281 4.60 -1.17 -7.48
C VAL A 281 4.70 -1.49 -5.98
N ALA A 282 5.89 -1.80 -5.52
CA ALA A 282 6.14 -2.16 -4.13
C ALA A 282 6.64 -0.95 -3.33
N GLU A 283 6.04 -0.69 -2.18
CA GLU A 283 6.68 0.12 -1.16
C GLU A 283 7.66 -0.75 -0.38
N ALA A 284 8.94 -0.47 -0.52
CA ALA A 284 9.98 -1.21 0.20
C ALA A 284 11.03 -0.25 0.74
N VAL A 285 11.32 -0.39 2.03
CA VAL A 285 12.40 0.34 2.71
C VAL A 285 13.46 -0.68 3.10
N VAL A 286 14.41 -0.91 2.19
CA VAL A 286 15.47 -1.91 2.36
C VAL A 286 16.84 -1.24 2.39
N GLY A 287 17.76 -1.77 3.21
CA GLY A 287 19.15 -1.32 3.27
C GLY A 287 19.95 -1.79 2.04
N PRO A 288 21.07 -1.13 1.72
CA PRO A 288 21.98 -1.66 0.72
C PRO A 288 22.55 -2.99 1.22
N THR A 289 22.25 -4.07 0.52
CA THR A 289 22.81 -5.40 0.84
C THR A 289 24.30 -5.43 0.49
N PRO A 290 25.20 -5.70 1.44
CA PRO A 290 26.61 -5.90 1.13
C PRO A 290 26.79 -7.03 0.12
N GLY A 291 27.38 -6.74 -1.05
CA GLY A 291 27.64 -7.72 -2.11
C GLY A 291 26.57 -7.86 -3.19
N ARG A 292 25.37 -7.34 -3.04
CA ARG A 292 24.47 -7.05 -4.15
C ARG A 292 24.87 -5.71 -4.73
N THR A 293 25.74 -5.68 -5.71
CA THR A 293 25.87 -4.53 -6.58
C THR A 293 24.47 -4.21 -7.09
N THR A 294 24.07 -2.95 -6.98
CA THR A 294 22.91 -2.39 -7.69
C THR A 294 23.19 -2.41 -9.21
N SER A 295 23.61 -3.56 -9.71
CA SER A 295 23.62 -3.85 -11.11
C SER A 295 22.18 -4.05 -11.50
N ALA A 296 21.65 -3.05 -12.16
CA ALA A 296 20.47 -3.01 -12.99
C ALA A 296 19.30 -3.88 -12.52
N PRO A 297 18.08 -3.43 -12.56
CA PRO A 297 16.93 -4.26 -12.26
C PRO A 297 17.14 -5.58 -12.98
N THR A 298 17.22 -6.66 -12.23
CA THR A 298 17.27 -7.99 -12.82
C THR A 298 16.15 -8.02 -13.82
N ARG A 299 16.48 -8.02 -15.10
CA ARG A 299 15.52 -8.13 -16.18
C ARG A 299 14.76 -9.44 -15.97
N CYS A 300 13.75 -9.40 -15.12
CA CYS A 300 12.65 -10.32 -15.25
C CYS A 300 12.00 -9.90 -16.56
N SER A 301 12.19 -10.70 -17.57
CA SER A 301 11.83 -10.46 -18.94
C SER A 301 10.46 -9.78 -19.06
N LYS A 302 10.46 -8.57 -19.61
CA LYS A 302 9.37 -7.78 -20.19
C LYS A 302 8.17 -7.34 -19.33
N ARG A 303 8.01 -7.73 -18.06
CA ARG A 303 6.90 -7.30 -17.19
C ARG A 303 7.38 -7.22 -15.76
N SER A 304 7.90 -6.07 -15.33
CA SER A 304 8.57 -5.93 -14.03
C SER A 304 7.63 -5.45 -12.93
N ILE A 305 7.81 -6.03 -11.72
CA ILE A 305 7.46 -5.33 -10.49
C ILE A 305 8.47 -4.20 -10.35
N SER A 306 8.01 -2.94 -10.43
CA SER A 306 8.87 -1.79 -10.19
C SER A 306 8.98 -1.60 -8.69
N THR A 307 10.20 -1.77 -8.15
CA THR A 307 10.47 -1.48 -6.74
C THR A 307 10.91 -0.03 -6.65
N THR A 308 10.06 0.84 -6.12
CA THR A 308 10.49 2.21 -5.80
C THR A 308 11.21 2.17 -4.47
N CYS A 309 12.56 2.13 -4.53
CA CYS A 309 13.40 2.31 -3.35
C CYS A 309 13.36 3.79 -2.97
N CYS A 310 12.63 4.17 -1.92
CA CYS A 310 12.80 5.46 -1.26
C CYS A 310 14.09 5.46 -0.43
N SER A 311 15.26 5.42 -1.10
CA SER A 311 16.49 5.77 -0.42
C SER A 311 16.51 7.28 -0.27
N LYS A 312 16.57 7.80 0.96
CA LYS A 312 17.01 9.18 1.22
C LYS A 312 18.46 9.26 0.78
N ALA A 313 18.68 9.68 -0.47
CA ALA A 313 20.01 9.98 -0.98
C ALA A 313 20.62 11.06 -0.07
N GLY A 314 21.67 10.69 0.64
CA GLY A 314 22.49 11.62 1.40
C GLY A 314 23.03 12.69 0.46
N LYS A 315 22.64 13.94 0.69
CA LYS A 315 23.18 15.09 -0.02
C LYS A 315 24.68 15.16 0.21
N ARG A 316 25.49 14.79 -0.77
CA ARG A 316 26.86 15.32 -0.88
C ARG A 316 26.74 16.81 -1.16
N ARG A 317 27.25 17.64 -0.27
CA ARG A 317 27.40 19.08 -0.49
C ARG A 317 28.46 19.31 -1.59
N PRO A 318 28.16 20.06 -2.66
CA PRO A 318 29.19 20.71 -3.42
C PRO A 318 29.59 22.00 -2.64
N SER A 319 30.85 22.23 -2.49
CA SER A 319 31.44 23.52 -2.06
C SER A 319 31.12 24.57 -3.13
N GLY A 320 30.42 25.63 -2.77
CA GLY A 320 30.15 26.74 -3.68
C GLY A 320 29.06 27.67 -3.14
N THR A 321 29.44 28.86 -2.82
CA THR A 321 28.67 30.00 -2.34
C THR A 321 27.50 30.38 -3.25
N SER A 322 26.30 30.45 -2.73
CA SER A 322 25.29 31.47 -3.08
C SER A 322 24.02 31.36 -2.22
N SER A 323 23.47 32.49 -1.92
CA SER A 323 22.34 32.82 -1.06
C SER A 323 21.02 32.22 -1.52
N THR A 324 20.31 31.54 -0.60
CA THR A 324 18.93 31.08 -0.79
C THR A 324 18.02 31.57 0.32
N PRO A 325 16.74 31.93 0.00
CA PRO A 325 15.78 32.38 0.99
C PRO A 325 15.26 31.20 1.85
N ARG A 326 15.14 31.46 3.14
CA ARG A 326 14.57 30.55 4.14
C ARG A 326 13.05 30.59 4.06
N TRP A 327 12.42 29.43 3.93
CA TRP A 327 10.99 29.22 4.22
C TRP A 327 10.84 28.62 5.62
N PRO A 328 9.95 29.13 6.47
CA PRO A 328 9.75 28.58 7.81
C PRO A 328 8.72 27.43 7.77
N CYS A 329 9.14 26.22 8.09
CA CYS A 329 8.24 25.15 8.48
C CYS A 329 8.12 25.11 10.00
N ARG A 330 6.97 25.43 10.55
CA ARG A 330 6.43 24.91 11.81
C ARG A 330 4.93 25.19 11.90
N PRO A 331 4.08 24.20 12.19
CA PRO A 331 2.97 24.38 13.13
C PRO A 331 3.25 23.64 14.45
N ARG A 332 3.22 24.40 15.56
CA ARG A 332 3.08 23.86 16.92
C ARG A 332 1.60 23.70 17.19
N TRP A 333 1.16 22.49 17.46
CA TRP A 333 -0.14 22.24 18.08
C TRP A 333 0.00 22.33 19.60
N THR A 334 -0.52 23.38 20.20
CA THR A 334 -0.69 23.50 21.65
C THR A 334 -2.08 22.97 22.01
N ARG A 335 -2.12 21.92 22.84
CA ARG A 335 -3.35 21.47 23.51
C ARG A 335 -3.88 22.57 24.42
N ARG A 336 -5.16 22.89 24.32
CA ARG A 336 -5.90 23.63 25.35
C ARG A 336 -6.44 22.62 26.36
N PRO A 337 -6.38 22.93 27.69
CA PRO A 337 -7.03 22.11 28.71
C PRO A 337 -8.55 22.37 28.71
N PRO A 338 -9.36 21.39 29.21
CA PRO A 338 -10.80 21.56 29.31
C PRO A 338 -11.14 22.50 30.46
N GLY A 339 -12.08 23.43 30.23
CA GLY A 339 -12.84 24.15 31.18
C GLY A 339 -14.28 23.70 31.16
#